data_d5efa66744d5d5fc3272ca679bb39cb9
#
_entry.id   d5efa66744d5d5fc3272ca679bb39cb9
#
_cell.length_a   1.000
_cell.length_b   1.000
_cell.length_c   1.000
_cell.angle_alpha   90.00
_cell.angle_beta   90.00
_cell.angle_gamma   90.00
#
_symmetry.space_group_name_H-M   'P 1'
#
loop_
_entity.id
_entity.type
_entity.pdbx_description
1 polymer ?
#
loop_
_entity_poly.entity_id
_entity_poly.type
_entity_poly.pdbx_seq_one_letter_code
_entity_poly.pdbx_strand_id
1 'polypeptide(L)'
;MSAVRTVPSNGIDIAYETFGQRSGVPVLLVMGLGGQMVAWDDEFCAMLADRGHHVIRFDNRDIGLSTHLDQAAPGKPVSAFLGRRPAYLIEDMAQDAAGLVEQLDVGSVHVVGVSMGGCISQALALAHPGLVRSLTSMSSSTGSRRVGHPRLDVVAKLLLRKPAKSRAEAIALSESMFRRIGSPGYPFDIERLDRLAGLEYDRRYDPAGSARQFAAILGSPDRTAALANVAVPTLVMHGEADPLIAVSGGRATAAAIPNSRLVTFPGMGHDIPEPLWPRFVDEICGIVDEGEVRRAAA
;
A
#
# COMPACT_ATOMS: atom_id res chain seq x y z
N MET A 1 7.62 19.27 7.18
CA MET A 1 7.20 17.93 7.67
C MET A 1 6.40 18.12 8.94
N SER A 2 5.22 17.54 9.04
CA SER A 2 4.54 17.43 10.34
C SER A 2 5.30 16.42 11.19
N ALA A 3 5.34 16.64 12.52
CA ALA A 3 5.87 15.63 13.44
C ALA A 3 5.01 14.36 13.35
N VAL A 4 5.63 13.18 13.47
CA VAL A 4 4.91 11.90 13.61
C VAL A 4 3.96 11.99 14.80
N ARG A 5 2.72 11.60 14.59
CA ARG A 5 1.66 11.53 15.60
C ARG A 5 1.13 10.12 15.69
N THR A 6 0.47 9.78 16.78
CA THR A 6 -0.20 8.50 16.97
C THR A 6 -1.64 8.71 17.39
N VAL A 7 -2.52 7.82 16.95
CA VAL A 7 -3.93 7.74 17.39
C VAL A 7 -4.31 6.29 17.65
N PRO A 8 -5.20 6.03 18.60
CA PRO A 8 -5.75 4.69 18.80
C PRO A 8 -6.68 4.32 17.64
N SER A 9 -6.55 3.12 17.11
CA SER A 9 -7.41 2.56 16.07
C SER A 9 -7.48 1.06 16.21
N ASN A 10 -8.69 0.48 16.22
CA ASN A 10 -8.91 -0.97 16.22
C ASN A 10 -8.09 -1.73 17.29
N GLY A 11 -7.93 -1.14 18.48
CA GLY A 11 -7.21 -1.73 19.62
C GLY A 11 -5.69 -1.65 19.56
N ILE A 12 -5.15 -0.87 18.63
CA ILE A 12 -3.71 -0.58 18.49
C ILE A 12 -3.48 0.92 18.31
N ASP A 13 -2.24 1.38 18.41
CA ASP A 13 -1.83 2.75 18.08
C ASP A 13 -1.27 2.78 16.64
N ILE A 14 -1.78 3.69 15.83
CA ILE A 14 -1.34 3.94 14.46
C ILE A 14 -0.53 5.24 14.40
N ALA A 15 0.70 5.14 13.92
CA ALA A 15 1.57 6.27 13.64
C ALA A 15 1.28 6.85 12.25
N TYR A 16 1.16 8.16 12.15
CA TYR A 16 0.85 8.86 10.91
C TYR A 16 1.52 10.22 10.80
N GLU A 17 1.57 10.73 9.58
CA GLU A 17 2.00 12.09 9.23
C GLU A 17 1.03 12.70 8.23
N THR A 18 1.01 14.03 8.14
CA THR A 18 0.16 14.75 7.20
C THR A 18 0.92 15.81 6.44
N PHE A 19 0.50 16.06 5.18
CA PHE A 19 1.01 17.11 4.30
C PHE A 19 -0.16 17.96 3.80
N GLY A 20 0.13 19.20 3.44
CA GLY A 20 -0.90 20.14 3.01
C GLY A 20 -1.75 20.69 4.14
N GLN A 21 -2.76 21.46 3.78
CA GLN A 21 -3.65 22.08 4.75
C GLN A 21 -4.75 21.12 5.19
N ARG A 22 -5.13 21.16 6.48
CA ARG A 22 -6.22 20.30 7.01
C ARG A 22 -7.57 20.53 6.31
N SER A 23 -7.78 21.71 5.75
CA SER A 23 -8.98 22.04 4.96
C SER A 23 -8.94 21.49 3.54
N GLY A 24 -7.81 20.95 3.10
CA GLY A 24 -7.68 20.31 1.77
C GLY A 24 -8.48 19.02 1.67
N VAL A 25 -8.68 18.55 0.43
CA VAL A 25 -9.37 17.30 0.16
C VAL A 25 -8.56 16.11 0.70
N PRO A 26 -9.11 15.27 1.61
CA PRO A 26 -8.33 14.25 2.29
C PRO A 26 -7.98 13.05 1.39
N VAL A 27 -6.67 12.75 1.32
CA VAL A 27 -6.11 11.61 0.59
C VAL A 27 -5.34 10.73 1.55
N LEU A 28 -5.73 9.47 1.71
CA LEU A 28 -5.08 8.47 2.55
C LEU A 28 -4.17 7.58 1.72
N LEU A 29 -2.88 7.56 2.05
CA LEU A 29 -1.86 6.74 1.39
C LEU A 29 -1.56 5.49 2.20
N VAL A 30 -1.79 4.31 1.60
CA VAL A 30 -1.62 3.00 2.25
C VAL A 30 -0.44 2.27 1.63
N MET A 31 0.59 2.01 2.44
CA MET A 31 1.84 1.38 1.98
C MET A 31 1.73 -0.14 1.86
N GLY A 32 2.64 -0.71 1.06
CA GLY A 32 2.76 -2.15 0.81
C GLY A 32 3.44 -2.95 1.92
N LEU A 33 3.63 -4.23 1.66
CA LEU A 33 4.24 -5.20 2.57
C LEU A 33 5.62 -4.75 3.06
N GLY A 34 5.78 -4.65 4.37
CA GLY A 34 7.06 -4.37 5.01
C GLY A 34 7.58 -2.94 4.83
N GLY A 35 6.92 -2.11 4.03
CA GLY A 35 7.25 -0.70 3.83
C GLY A 35 6.62 0.17 4.91
N GLN A 36 7.38 1.14 5.41
CA GLN A 36 6.90 2.15 6.33
C GLN A 36 6.27 3.33 5.58
N MET A 37 5.53 4.19 6.29
CA MET A 37 4.88 5.36 5.66
C MET A 37 5.85 6.28 4.92
N VAL A 38 7.12 6.32 5.34
CA VAL A 38 8.18 7.12 4.71
C VAL A 38 8.57 6.64 3.31
N ALA A 39 8.12 5.44 2.90
CA ALA A 39 8.26 4.96 1.52
C ALA A 39 7.30 5.67 0.54
N TRP A 40 6.26 6.33 1.04
CA TRP A 40 5.60 7.43 0.34
C TRP A 40 6.47 8.68 0.52
N ASP A 41 7.33 8.94 -0.44
CA ASP A 41 8.33 10.00 -0.36
C ASP A 41 7.71 11.36 -0.03
N ASP A 42 8.45 12.19 0.72
CA ASP A 42 8.00 13.52 1.12
C ASP A 42 7.69 14.42 -0.07
N GLU A 43 8.49 14.33 -1.15
CA GLU A 43 8.27 15.11 -2.37
C GLU A 43 7.00 14.64 -3.10
N PHE A 44 6.78 13.31 -3.18
CA PHE A 44 5.53 12.79 -3.74
C PHE A 44 4.30 13.24 -2.94
N CYS A 45 4.39 13.21 -1.61
CA CYS A 45 3.32 13.72 -0.73
C CYS A 45 3.12 15.23 -0.91
N ALA A 46 4.22 16.00 -1.04
CA ALA A 46 4.15 17.43 -1.30
C ALA A 46 3.50 17.75 -2.65
N MET A 47 3.81 17.01 -3.71
CA MET A 47 3.17 17.18 -5.02
C MET A 47 1.65 17.01 -4.95
N LEU A 48 1.14 16.06 -4.17
CA LEU A 48 -0.29 15.91 -3.93
C LEU A 48 -0.84 17.07 -3.09
N ALA A 49 -0.11 17.50 -2.06
CA ALA A 49 -0.51 18.63 -1.20
C ALA A 49 -0.58 19.96 -1.97
N ASP A 50 0.33 20.17 -2.90
CA ASP A 50 0.36 21.37 -3.77
C ASP A 50 -0.84 21.43 -4.75
N ARG A 51 -1.49 20.26 -4.99
CA ARG A 51 -2.77 20.18 -5.72
C ARG A 51 -4.00 20.42 -4.83
N GLY A 52 -3.81 20.88 -3.58
CA GLY A 52 -4.89 21.20 -2.64
C GLY A 52 -5.37 20.04 -1.78
N HIS A 53 -4.62 18.95 -1.71
CA HIS A 53 -4.98 17.78 -0.92
C HIS A 53 -4.43 17.85 0.51
N HIS A 54 -5.19 17.30 1.47
CA HIS A 54 -4.72 16.95 2.78
C HIS A 54 -4.26 15.49 2.76
N VAL A 55 -2.97 15.30 2.56
CA VAL A 55 -2.37 13.98 2.40
C VAL A 55 -2.06 13.37 3.76
N ILE A 56 -2.50 12.14 3.98
CA ILE A 56 -2.29 11.37 5.21
C ILE A 56 -1.54 10.11 4.82
N ARG A 57 -0.35 9.88 5.39
CA ARG A 57 0.37 8.61 5.30
C ARG A 57 0.54 8.01 6.68
N PHE A 58 0.51 6.68 6.80
CA PHE A 58 0.60 6.01 8.08
C PHE A 58 1.39 4.70 7.98
N ASP A 59 1.96 4.28 9.10
CA ASP A 59 2.56 2.97 9.26
C ASP A 59 1.45 1.93 9.52
N ASN A 60 1.35 0.91 8.70
CA ASN A 60 0.47 -0.23 8.95
C ASN A 60 0.85 -0.94 10.28
N ARG A 61 -0.06 -1.73 10.88
CA ARG A 61 0.28 -2.58 12.03
C ARG A 61 1.53 -3.40 11.75
N ASP A 62 2.34 -3.65 12.78
CA ASP A 62 3.59 -4.40 12.71
C ASP A 62 4.74 -3.74 11.94
N ILE A 63 4.60 -2.47 11.55
CA ILE A 63 5.63 -1.74 10.80
C ILE A 63 5.84 -0.35 11.39
N GLY A 64 7.08 0.14 11.29
CA GLY A 64 7.48 1.49 11.64
C GLY A 64 7.18 1.83 13.09
N LEU A 65 6.46 2.92 13.32
CA LEU A 65 6.15 3.42 14.65
C LEU A 65 4.72 3.09 15.12
N SER A 66 3.94 2.36 14.32
CA SER A 66 2.67 1.79 14.76
C SER A 66 2.89 0.60 15.68
N THR A 67 1.85 0.15 16.37
CA THR A 67 1.91 -1.00 17.29
C THR A 67 2.43 -2.25 16.60
N HIS A 68 3.41 -2.89 17.23
CA HIS A 68 3.92 -4.21 16.86
C HIS A 68 3.28 -5.29 17.74
N LEU A 69 2.77 -6.34 17.11
CA LEU A 69 2.11 -7.45 17.80
C LEU A 69 3.14 -8.49 18.27
N ASP A 70 4.10 -8.06 19.09
CA ASP A 70 5.24 -8.89 19.56
C ASP A 70 4.79 -10.14 20.33
N GLN A 71 3.59 -10.11 20.94
CA GLN A 71 2.99 -11.23 21.65
C GLN A 71 2.24 -12.20 20.71
N ALA A 72 2.00 -11.82 19.46
CA ALA A 72 1.36 -12.71 18.49
C ALA A 72 2.33 -13.78 17.99
N ALA A 73 1.76 -14.91 17.56
CA ALA A 73 2.56 -15.95 16.93
C ALA A 73 3.36 -15.41 15.73
N PRO A 74 4.60 -15.86 15.53
CA PRO A 74 5.39 -15.46 14.35
C PRO A 74 4.62 -15.74 13.07
N GLY A 75 4.71 -14.81 12.12
CA GLY A 75 4.13 -15.00 10.80
C GLY A 75 4.71 -16.23 10.12
N LYS A 76 3.83 -17.15 9.72
CA LYS A 76 4.19 -18.37 8.98
C LYS A 76 3.49 -18.34 7.61
N PRO A 77 4.06 -17.65 6.60
CA PRO A 77 3.41 -17.47 5.29
C PRO A 77 2.98 -18.79 4.64
N VAL A 78 3.84 -19.80 4.66
CA VAL A 78 3.52 -21.13 4.12
C VAL A 78 2.32 -21.76 4.83
N SER A 79 2.25 -21.65 6.17
CA SER A 79 1.10 -22.18 6.94
C SER A 79 -0.20 -21.42 6.61
N ALA A 80 -0.12 -20.11 6.44
CA ALA A 80 -1.28 -19.28 6.04
C ALA A 80 -1.73 -19.63 4.62
N PHE A 81 -0.79 -19.83 3.69
CA PHE A 81 -1.09 -20.33 2.35
C PHE A 81 -1.80 -21.70 2.35
N LEU A 82 -1.48 -22.55 3.31
CA LEU A 82 -2.11 -23.88 3.52
C LEU A 82 -3.41 -23.79 4.37
N GLY A 83 -3.96 -22.60 4.59
CA GLY A 83 -5.26 -22.38 5.25
C GLY A 83 -5.21 -22.28 6.77
N ARG A 84 -4.04 -22.22 7.41
CA ARG A 84 -3.95 -21.88 8.85
C ARG A 84 -4.16 -20.38 9.04
N ARG A 85 -5.02 -20.02 9.98
CA ARG A 85 -5.34 -18.62 10.27
C ARG A 85 -4.08 -17.87 10.76
N PRO A 86 -3.69 -16.76 10.14
CA PRO A 86 -2.62 -15.90 10.62
C PRO A 86 -3.07 -15.10 11.85
N ALA A 87 -2.17 -14.29 12.43
CA ALA A 87 -2.47 -13.45 13.58
C ALA A 87 -3.56 -12.41 13.27
N TYR A 88 -3.61 -11.94 12.04
CA TYR A 88 -4.63 -11.02 11.49
C TYR A 88 -4.71 -11.20 9.97
N LEU A 89 -5.70 -10.56 9.37
CA LEU A 89 -5.97 -10.57 7.92
C LEU A 89 -5.85 -9.15 7.34
N ILE A 90 -5.95 -9.02 6.03
CA ILE A 90 -6.05 -7.72 5.33
C ILE A 90 -7.28 -6.94 5.80
N GLU A 91 -8.35 -7.62 6.12
CA GLU A 91 -9.58 -7.03 6.66
C GLU A 91 -9.34 -6.33 8.01
N ASP A 92 -8.51 -6.90 8.90
CA ASP A 92 -8.12 -6.26 10.17
C ASP A 92 -7.30 -4.98 9.93
N MET A 93 -6.43 -4.99 8.90
CA MET A 93 -5.66 -3.80 8.51
C MET A 93 -6.55 -2.73 7.88
N ALA A 94 -7.62 -3.12 7.20
CA ALA A 94 -8.63 -2.19 6.70
C ALA A 94 -9.42 -1.54 7.86
N GLN A 95 -9.70 -2.27 8.95
CA GLN A 95 -10.29 -1.71 10.17
C GLN A 95 -9.36 -0.67 10.82
N ASP A 96 -8.04 -0.92 10.81
CA ASP A 96 -7.07 0.07 11.30
C ASP A 96 -7.12 1.37 10.51
N ALA A 97 -7.15 1.25 9.17
CA ALA A 97 -7.27 2.41 8.30
C ALA A 97 -8.60 3.16 8.50
N ALA A 98 -9.71 2.43 8.70
CA ALA A 98 -11.02 3.03 9.00
C ALA A 98 -10.98 3.81 10.31
N GLY A 99 -10.50 3.20 11.38
CA GLY A 99 -10.40 3.86 12.69
C GLY A 99 -9.43 5.05 12.67
N LEU A 100 -8.35 5.01 11.88
CA LEU A 100 -7.49 6.17 11.67
C LEU A 100 -8.27 7.34 11.05
N VAL A 101 -9.04 7.10 9.97
CA VAL A 101 -9.86 8.11 9.31
C VAL A 101 -10.87 8.73 10.28
N GLU A 102 -11.54 7.90 11.09
CA GLU A 102 -12.50 8.33 12.12
C GLU A 102 -11.83 9.18 13.20
N GLN A 103 -10.67 8.76 13.73
CA GLN A 103 -9.93 9.50 14.78
C GLN A 103 -9.40 10.85 14.28
N LEU A 104 -9.09 10.96 13.01
CA LEU A 104 -8.62 12.22 12.42
C LEU A 104 -9.75 13.21 12.17
N ASP A 105 -11.01 12.78 12.24
CA ASP A 105 -12.20 13.59 12.00
C ASP A 105 -12.12 14.34 10.64
N VAL A 106 -11.72 13.60 9.61
CA VAL A 106 -11.65 14.13 8.22
C VAL A 106 -12.85 13.73 7.38
N GLY A 107 -13.83 13.08 8.01
CA GLY A 107 -15.03 12.56 7.35
C GLY A 107 -14.71 11.31 6.51
N SER A 108 -14.71 11.46 5.20
CA SER A 108 -14.35 10.38 4.26
C SER A 108 -13.13 10.78 3.42
N VAL A 109 -12.41 9.81 2.87
CA VAL A 109 -11.12 10.00 2.20
C VAL A 109 -11.12 9.43 0.79
N HIS A 110 -10.22 9.94 -0.06
CA HIS A 110 -9.77 9.25 -1.26
C HIS A 110 -8.62 8.33 -0.86
N VAL A 111 -8.74 7.03 -1.09
CA VAL A 111 -7.73 6.07 -0.66
C VAL A 111 -6.83 5.66 -1.82
N VAL A 112 -5.52 5.71 -1.61
CA VAL A 112 -4.49 5.29 -2.56
C VAL A 112 -3.63 4.23 -1.91
N GLY A 113 -3.65 3.01 -2.43
CA GLY A 113 -2.88 1.91 -1.86
C GLY A 113 -1.99 1.23 -2.89
N VAL A 114 -0.75 0.94 -2.51
CA VAL A 114 0.21 0.22 -3.34
C VAL A 114 0.43 -1.21 -2.83
N SER A 115 0.45 -2.20 -3.74
CA SER A 115 0.74 -3.59 -3.40
C SER A 115 -0.23 -4.14 -2.33
N MET A 116 0.25 -4.58 -1.17
CA MET A 116 -0.59 -4.93 -0.01
C MET A 116 -1.52 -3.77 0.37
N GLY A 117 -1.05 -2.51 0.29
CA GLY A 117 -1.87 -1.33 0.55
C GLY A 117 -3.07 -1.23 -0.40
N GLY A 118 -2.93 -1.67 -1.66
CA GLY A 118 -4.05 -1.79 -2.59
C GLY A 118 -5.07 -2.84 -2.14
N CYS A 119 -4.62 -3.97 -1.57
CA CYS A 119 -5.51 -4.97 -0.98
C CYS A 119 -6.27 -4.41 0.24
N ILE A 120 -5.57 -3.66 1.11
CA ILE A 120 -6.16 -2.98 2.28
C ILE A 120 -7.20 -1.95 1.82
N SER A 121 -6.86 -1.13 0.82
CA SER A 121 -7.76 -0.10 0.27
C SER A 121 -9.03 -0.71 -0.36
N GLN A 122 -8.89 -1.84 -1.06
CA GLN A 122 -10.03 -2.62 -1.57
C GLN A 122 -10.93 -3.12 -0.41
N ALA A 123 -10.32 -3.70 0.63
CA ALA A 123 -11.05 -4.18 1.80
C ALA A 123 -11.74 -3.04 2.57
N LEU A 124 -11.07 -1.87 2.68
CA LEU A 124 -11.65 -0.66 3.28
C LEU A 124 -12.89 -0.18 2.49
N ALA A 125 -12.78 -0.10 1.16
CA ALA A 125 -13.90 0.33 0.31
C ALA A 125 -15.10 -0.63 0.38
N LEU A 126 -14.85 -1.94 0.59
CA LEU A 126 -15.89 -2.95 0.75
C LEU A 126 -16.55 -2.91 2.14
N ALA A 127 -15.74 -2.79 3.21
CA ALA A 127 -16.24 -2.85 4.59
C ALA A 127 -16.81 -1.50 5.07
N HIS A 128 -16.27 -0.39 4.58
CA HIS A 128 -16.61 0.97 5.01
C HIS A 128 -16.88 1.90 3.81
N PRO A 129 -17.87 1.60 2.97
CA PRO A 129 -18.13 2.38 1.74
C PRO A 129 -18.41 3.86 2.02
N GLY A 130 -18.92 4.21 3.20
CA GLY A 130 -19.17 5.61 3.63
C GLY A 130 -17.90 6.39 3.96
N LEU A 131 -16.77 5.72 4.19
CA LEU A 131 -15.49 6.36 4.47
C LEU A 131 -14.62 6.57 3.21
N VAL A 132 -14.99 5.99 2.07
CA VAL A 132 -14.19 6.06 0.84
C VAL A 132 -14.93 6.85 -0.24
N ARG A 133 -14.28 7.91 -0.76
CA ARG A 133 -14.81 8.76 -1.87
C ARG A 133 -14.34 8.26 -3.23
N SER A 134 -13.11 7.78 -3.32
CA SER A 134 -12.56 7.10 -4.48
C SER A 134 -11.48 6.11 -4.06
N LEU A 135 -11.21 5.11 -4.91
CA LEU A 135 -10.22 4.08 -4.70
C LEU A 135 -9.15 4.14 -5.79
N THR A 136 -7.88 4.24 -5.40
CA THR A 136 -6.74 3.97 -6.29
C THR A 136 -5.99 2.72 -5.81
N SER A 137 -5.95 1.70 -6.66
CA SER A 137 -5.26 0.43 -6.40
C SER A 137 -4.04 0.31 -7.31
N MET A 138 -2.82 0.46 -6.76
CA MET A 138 -1.56 0.44 -7.51
C MET A 138 -0.82 -0.88 -7.32
N SER A 139 -0.32 -1.48 -8.42
CA SER A 139 0.52 -2.69 -8.42
C SER A 139 0.03 -3.76 -7.45
N SER A 140 -1.28 -4.04 -7.49
CA SER A 140 -1.99 -4.91 -6.56
C SER A 140 -2.85 -5.95 -7.28
N SER A 141 -3.58 -6.77 -6.53
CA SER A 141 -4.48 -7.78 -7.07
C SER A 141 -5.73 -7.95 -6.21
N THR A 142 -6.71 -8.72 -6.71
CA THR A 142 -7.95 -9.05 -5.99
C THR A 142 -7.74 -10.03 -4.83
N GLY A 143 -6.54 -10.59 -4.67
CA GLY A 143 -6.25 -11.71 -3.77
C GLY A 143 -6.55 -13.09 -4.40
N SER A 144 -7.02 -13.13 -5.64
CA SER A 144 -7.19 -14.39 -6.37
C SER A 144 -5.86 -15.07 -6.66
N ARG A 145 -5.78 -16.36 -6.34
CA ARG A 145 -4.60 -17.18 -6.62
C ARG A 145 -4.44 -17.54 -8.11
N ARG A 146 -5.31 -17.00 -8.99
CA ARG A 146 -5.30 -17.27 -10.45
C ARG A 146 -4.63 -16.16 -11.26
N VAL A 147 -4.33 -15.01 -10.64
CA VAL A 147 -3.79 -13.82 -11.29
C VAL A 147 -2.67 -13.20 -10.47
N GLY A 148 -1.89 -12.30 -11.07
CA GLY A 148 -0.84 -11.59 -10.34
C GLY A 148 0.32 -12.49 -9.88
N HIS A 149 0.58 -13.61 -10.59
CA HIS A 149 1.64 -14.54 -10.19
C HIS A 149 3.01 -13.88 -10.22
N PRO A 150 3.79 -13.98 -9.12
CA PRO A 150 5.15 -13.51 -9.10
C PRO A 150 6.06 -14.40 -9.97
N ARG A 151 7.15 -13.85 -10.46
CA ARG A 151 8.20 -14.62 -11.13
C ARG A 151 8.86 -15.58 -10.12
N LEU A 152 9.23 -16.78 -10.57
CA LEU A 152 9.80 -17.82 -9.70
C LEU A 152 11.08 -17.39 -8.99
N ASP A 153 11.93 -16.58 -9.65
CA ASP A 153 13.16 -16.06 -9.05
C ASP A 153 12.90 -15.03 -7.94
N VAL A 154 11.80 -14.28 -8.03
CA VAL A 154 11.33 -13.38 -6.97
C VAL A 154 10.80 -14.17 -5.78
N VAL A 155 10.01 -15.22 -6.04
CA VAL A 155 9.52 -16.14 -4.99
C VAL A 155 10.68 -16.77 -4.23
N ALA A 156 11.67 -17.31 -4.95
CA ALA A 156 12.86 -17.91 -4.34
C ALA A 156 13.61 -16.90 -3.45
N LYS A 157 13.77 -15.65 -3.92
CA LYS A 157 14.41 -14.58 -3.16
C LYS A 157 13.66 -14.24 -1.88
N LEU A 158 12.34 -14.15 -1.94
CA LEU A 158 11.49 -13.86 -0.78
C LEU A 158 11.55 -14.98 0.26
N LEU A 159 11.48 -16.25 -0.17
CA LEU A 159 11.49 -17.41 0.73
C LEU A 159 12.86 -17.66 1.36
N LEU A 160 13.95 -17.34 0.67
CA LEU A 160 15.32 -17.55 1.16
C LEU A 160 15.88 -16.32 1.88
N ARG A 161 15.13 -15.24 1.98
CA ARG A 161 15.57 -13.99 2.63
C ARG A 161 15.78 -14.25 4.13
N LYS A 162 17.00 -13.95 4.62
CA LYS A 162 17.28 -13.89 6.04
C LYS A 162 17.12 -12.46 6.54
N PRO A 163 16.68 -12.26 7.80
CA PRO A 163 16.67 -10.95 8.41
C PRO A 163 18.05 -10.31 8.44
N ALA A 164 18.13 -9.00 8.22
CA ALA A 164 19.34 -8.24 8.38
C ALA A 164 19.76 -8.18 9.86
N LYS A 165 21.06 -8.21 10.11
CA LYS A 165 21.64 -8.10 11.46
C LYS A 165 22.21 -6.70 11.74
N SER A 166 22.25 -5.85 10.74
CA SER A 166 22.75 -4.48 10.83
C SER A 166 22.05 -3.58 9.83
N ARG A 167 22.18 -2.26 10.05
CA ARG A 167 21.69 -1.23 9.11
C ARG A 167 22.24 -1.42 7.70
N ALA A 168 23.54 -1.68 7.59
CA ALA A 168 24.19 -1.90 6.30
C ALA A 168 23.65 -3.14 5.58
N GLU A 169 23.40 -4.25 6.31
CA GLU A 169 22.77 -5.43 5.74
C GLU A 169 21.33 -5.16 5.30
N ALA A 170 20.56 -4.35 6.04
CA ALA A 170 19.20 -3.98 5.67
C ALA A 170 19.18 -3.19 4.35
N ILE A 171 20.07 -2.21 4.19
CA ILE A 171 20.26 -1.45 2.96
C ILE A 171 20.60 -2.41 1.80
N ALA A 172 21.61 -3.26 1.97
CA ALA A 172 22.01 -4.21 0.92
C ALA A 172 20.90 -5.20 0.52
N LEU A 173 20.09 -5.63 1.49
CA LEU A 173 18.92 -6.48 1.22
C LEU A 173 17.83 -5.74 0.44
N SER A 174 17.58 -4.48 0.79
CA SER A 174 16.64 -3.61 0.07
C SER A 174 17.11 -3.40 -1.36
N GLU A 175 18.36 -3.00 -1.56
CA GLU A 175 18.97 -2.85 -2.89
C GLU A 175 18.84 -4.13 -3.72
N SER A 176 19.24 -5.27 -3.17
CA SER A 176 19.16 -6.57 -3.84
C SER A 176 17.73 -6.97 -4.23
N MET A 177 16.72 -6.54 -3.47
CA MET A 177 15.31 -6.77 -3.78
C MET A 177 14.85 -5.83 -4.90
N PHE A 178 15.08 -4.52 -4.76
CA PHE A 178 14.60 -3.52 -5.72
C PHE A 178 15.30 -3.62 -7.08
N ARG A 179 16.56 -4.03 -7.15
CA ARG A 179 17.21 -4.39 -8.43
C ARG A 179 16.51 -5.53 -9.16
N ARG A 180 15.73 -6.34 -8.45
CA ARG A 180 14.98 -7.47 -9.02
C ARG A 180 13.54 -7.14 -9.36
N ILE A 181 12.89 -6.33 -8.51
CA ILE A 181 11.46 -6.03 -8.67
C ILE A 181 11.21 -4.63 -9.23
N GLY A 182 12.21 -3.76 -9.24
CA GLY A 182 12.11 -2.38 -9.71
C GLY A 182 11.88 -2.27 -11.21
N SER A 183 11.73 -1.06 -11.66
CA SER A 183 11.33 -0.69 -13.02
C SER A 183 12.47 -0.74 -14.00
N PRO A 184 12.52 -1.71 -14.95
CA PRO A 184 13.61 -1.79 -15.92
C PRO A 184 13.60 -0.68 -16.96
N GLY A 185 12.45 -0.02 -17.15
CA GLY A 185 12.30 1.07 -18.12
C GLY A 185 12.62 2.47 -17.56
N TYR A 186 13.00 2.57 -16.28
CA TYR A 186 13.26 3.84 -15.60
C TYR A 186 14.60 3.82 -14.87
N PRO A 187 15.23 4.99 -14.65
CA PRO A 187 16.45 5.07 -13.86
C PRO A 187 16.26 4.51 -12.45
N PHE A 188 17.23 3.75 -11.99
CA PHE A 188 17.24 3.20 -10.63
C PHE A 188 18.06 4.12 -9.73
N ASP A 189 17.37 4.90 -8.88
CA ASP A 189 18.01 5.77 -7.89
C ASP A 189 18.42 4.96 -6.65
N ILE A 190 19.66 4.50 -6.68
CA ILE A 190 20.23 3.71 -5.58
C ILE A 190 20.46 4.56 -4.33
N GLU A 191 20.90 5.81 -4.47
CA GLU A 191 21.18 6.67 -3.31
C GLU A 191 19.90 6.97 -2.52
N ARG A 192 18.82 7.21 -3.22
CA ARG A 192 17.50 7.40 -2.61
C ARG A 192 17.02 6.13 -1.92
N LEU A 193 17.15 4.98 -2.56
CA LEU A 193 16.78 3.70 -1.97
C LEU A 193 17.59 3.42 -0.70
N ASP A 194 18.89 3.68 -0.71
CA ASP A 194 19.76 3.48 0.44
C ASP A 194 19.40 4.41 1.61
N ARG A 195 19.09 5.69 1.30
CA ARG A 195 18.60 6.63 2.31
C ARG A 195 17.29 6.14 2.92
N LEU A 196 16.33 5.71 2.10
CA LEU A 196 15.05 5.19 2.57
C LEU A 196 15.20 3.93 3.41
N ALA A 197 15.94 2.93 2.92
CA ALA A 197 16.17 1.69 3.64
C ALA A 197 16.90 1.92 4.98
N GLY A 198 17.84 2.87 5.01
CA GLY A 198 18.51 3.31 6.23
C GLY A 198 17.55 3.98 7.20
N LEU A 199 16.70 4.87 6.73
CA LEU A 199 15.69 5.55 7.53
C LEU A 199 14.67 4.55 8.13
N GLU A 200 14.17 3.61 7.31
CA GLU A 200 13.26 2.58 7.77
C GLU A 200 13.89 1.69 8.86
N TYR A 201 15.18 1.34 8.71
CA TYR A 201 15.91 0.61 9.74
C TYR A 201 16.03 1.40 11.04
N ASP A 202 16.42 2.68 10.96
CA ASP A 202 16.60 3.57 12.11
C ASP A 202 15.27 3.86 12.83
N ARG A 203 14.15 3.94 12.10
CA ARG A 203 12.81 4.08 12.68
C ARG A 203 12.38 2.81 13.45
N ARG A 204 12.37 1.69 12.83
CA ARG A 204 12.21 0.35 13.44
C ARG A 204 12.30 -0.75 12.38
N TYR A 205 13.28 -1.60 12.50
CA TYR A 205 13.40 -2.80 11.67
C TYR A 205 12.75 -3.99 12.36
N ASP A 206 11.62 -4.49 11.81
CA ASP A 206 10.90 -5.64 12.34
C ASP A 206 10.59 -6.68 11.24
N PRO A 207 11.48 -7.65 11.01
CA PRO A 207 11.25 -8.73 10.07
C PRO A 207 10.14 -9.68 10.50
N ALA A 208 9.84 -9.78 11.81
CA ALA A 208 8.73 -10.62 12.30
C ALA A 208 7.38 -9.98 11.98
N GLY A 209 7.26 -8.66 12.11
CA GLY A 209 6.09 -7.89 11.68
C GLY A 209 5.84 -8.05 10.19
N SER A 210 6.88 -7.86 9.37
CA SER A 210 6.79 -8.09 7.92
C SER A 210 6.35 -9.52 7.58
N ALA A 211 6.79 -10.53 8.33
CA ALA A 211 6.37 -11.92 8.13
C ALA A 211 4.89 -12.13 8.51
N ARG A 212 4.37 -11.45 9.56
CA ARG A 212 2.95 -11.48 9.92
C ARG A 212 2.09 -10.82 8.85
N GLN A 213 2.51 -9.67 8.30
CA GLN A 213 1.84 -9.03 7.17
C GLN A 213 1.79 -9.94 5.94
N PHE A 214 2.91 -10.62 5.63
CA PHE A 214 2.93 -11.57 4.50
C PHE A 214 2.00 -12.76 4.73
N ALA A 215 1.93 -13.27 5.95
CA ALA A 215 0.96 -14.29 6.32
C ALA A 215 -0.49 -13.79 6.19
N ALA A 216 -0.75 -12.52 6.53
CA ALA A 216 -2.06 -11.90 6.35
C ALA A 216 -2.48 -11.85 4.87
N ILE A 217 -1.57 -11.44 3.96
CA ILE A 217 -1.83 -11.46 2.52
C ILE A 217 -2.24 -12.85 2.05
N LEU A 218 -1.48 -13.87 2.42
CA LEU A 218 -1.69 -15.26 1.96
C LEU A 218 -2.90 -15.94 2.61
N GLY A 219 -3.30 -15.48 3.80
CA GLY A 219 -4.44 -16.01 4.55
C GLY A 219 -5.76 -15.30 4.27
N SER A 220 -5.72 -14.12 3.64
CA SER A 220 -6.92 -13.36 3.32
C SER A 220 -7.68 -13.92 2.12
N PRO A 221 -9.01 -13.76 2.09
CA PRO A 221 -9.84 -14.31 1.03
C PRO A 221 -9.64 -13.61 -0.32
N ASP A 222 -10.01 -14.30 -1.39
CA ASP A 222 -10.18 -13.73 -2.73
C ASP A 222 -11.36 -12.74 -2.72
N ARG A 223 -11.08 -11.48 -3.03
CA ARG A 223 -12.07 -10.39 -3.05
C ARG A 223 -12.73 -10.19 -4.41
N THR A 224 -12.36 -10.97 -5.44
CA THR A 224 -12.80 -10.75 -6.83
C THR A 224 -14.31 -10.57 -6.94
N ALA A 225 -15.10 -11.48 -6.35
CA ALA A 225 -16.56 -11.37 -6.41
C ALA A 225 -17.11 -10.19 -5.62
N ALA A 226 -16.54 -9.90 -4.43
CA ALA A 226 -17.00 -8.81 -3.58
C ALA A 226 -16.72 -7.43 -4.21
N LEU A 227 -15.65 -7.30 -5.00
CA LEU A 227 -15.26 -6.05 -5.67
C LEU A 227 -16.34 -5.53 -6.65
N ALA A 228 -17.24 -6.37 -7.09
CA ALA A 228 -18.42 -5.94 -7.87
C ALA A 228 -19.34 -4.96 -7.10
N ASN A 229 -19.24 -4.92 -5.76
CA ASN A 229 -20.01 -4.01 -4.91
C ASN A 229 -19.32 -2.66 -4.65
N VAL A 230 -18.09 -2.45 -5.14
CA VAL A 230 -17.40 -1.16 -5.02
C VAL A 230 -18.08 -0.17 -5.95
N ALA A 231 -18.74 0.83 -5.35
CA ALA A 231 -19.55 1.81 -6.08
C ALA A 231 -18.81 3.14 -6.35
N VAL A 232 -17.70 3.39 -5.66
CA VAL A 232 -16.94 4.64 -5.78
C VAL A 232 -16.09 4.66 -7.06
N PRO A 233 -15.78 5.85 -7.61
CA PRO A 233 -14.82 5.98 -8.70
C PRO A 233 -13.52 5.25 -8.38
N THR A 234 -13.05 4.41 -9.30
CA THR A 234 -11.90 3.56 -9.06
C THR A 234 -10.87 3.65 -10.18
N LEU A 235 -9.62 3.90 -9.78
CA LEU A 235 -8.45 3.87 -10.62
C LEU A 235 -7.60 2.64 -10.28
N VAL A 236 -7.25 1.85 -11.27
CA VAL A 236 -6.26 0.78 -11.14
C VAL A 236 -5.01 1.19 -11.92
N MET A 237 -3.85 1.22 -11.25
CA MET A 237 -2.56 1.55 -11.84
C MET A 237 -1.62 0.34 -11.74
N HIS A 238 -0.89 -0.01 -12.83
CA HIS A 238 -0.04 -1.18 -12.77
C HIS A 238 1.15 -1.10 -13.73
N GLY A 239 2.33 -1.52 -13.28
CA GLY A 239 3.50 -1.68 -14.11
C GLY A 239 3.40 -2.91 -15.02
N GLU A 240 3.68 -2.75 -16.32
CA GLU A 240 3.64 -3.88 -17.26
C GLU A 240 4.79 -4.87 -17.07
N ALA A 241 5.90 -4.38 -16.49
CA ALA A 241 7.09 -5.16 -16.20
C ALA A 241 7.17 -5.65 -14.74
N ASP A 242 6.08 -5.53 -13.96
CA ASP A 242 6.04 -5.93 -12.55
C ASP A 242 6.28 -7.44 -12.37
N PRO A 243 7.42 -7.86 -11.76
CA PRO A 243 7.74 -9.26 -11.59
C PRO A 243 7.25 -9.84 -10.27
N LEU A 244 6.75 -8.99 -9.35
CA LEU A 244 6.25 -9.40 -8.03
C LEU A 244 4.74 -9.65 -8.05
N ILE A 245 3.98 -8.73 -8.66
CA ILE A 245 2.56 -8.92 -8.95
C ILE A 245 2.38 -8.65 -10.44
N ALA A 246 2.29 -9.71 -11.24
CA ALA A 246 2.11 -9.54 -12.68
C ALA A 246 0.89 -8.66 -13.00
N VAL A 247 0.94 -7.90 -14.09
CA VAL A 247 -0.11 -6.96 -14.55
C VAL A 247 -1.50 -7.60 -14.68
N SER A 248 -1.57 -8.94 -14.76
CA SER A 248 -2.84 -9.68 -14.70
C SER A 248 -3.61 -9.47 -13.40
N GLY A 249 -2.91 -9.15 -12.29
CA GLY A 249 -3.53 -8.77 -11.02
C GLY A 249 -4.31 -7.46 -11.12
N GLY A 250 -3.68 -6.42 -11.69
CA GLY A 250 -4.34 -5.13 -11.95
C GLY A 250 -5.49 -5.25 -12.94
N ARG A 251 -5.29 -6.00 -14.02
CA ARG A 251 -6.36 -6.27 -15.00
C ARG A 251 -7.56 -6.98 -14.38
N ALA A 252 -7.32 -7.96 -13.50
CA ALA A 252 -8.38 -8.64 -12.76
C ALA A 252 -9.10 -7.71 -11.78
N THR A 253 -8.37 -6.82 -11.11
CA THR A 253 -8.96 -5.80 -10.22
C THR A 253 -9.87 -4.86 -11.02
N ALA A 254 -9.38 -4.35 -12.15
CA ALA A 254 -10.19 -3.48 -13.00
C ALA A 254 -11.42 -4.20 -13.58
N ALA A 255 -11.29 -5.45 -13.97
CA ALA A 255 -12.42 -6.21 -14.49
C ALA A 255 -13.48 -6.55 -13.41
N ALA A 256 -13.06 -6.63 -12.14
CA ALA A 256 -13.96 -6.95 -11.02
C ALA A 256 -14.75 -5.73 -10.50
N ILE A 257 -14.23 -4.51 -10.66
CA ILE A 257 -14.86 -3.29 -10.15
C ILE A 257 -15.60 -2.57 -11.29
N PRO A 258 -16.92 -2.37 -11.18
CA PRO A 258 -17.69 -1.69 -12.22
C PRO A 258 -17.19 -0.25 -12.45
N ASN A 259 -17.09 0.15 -13.71
CA ASN A 259 -16.68 1.50 -14.12
C ASN A 259 -15.30 1.93 -13.63
N SER A 260 -14.43 0.99 -13.29
CA SER A 260 -13.05 1.32 -12.96
C SER A 260 -12.25 1.66 -14.21
N ARG A 261 -11.25 2.52 -14.06
CA ARG A 261 -10.28 2.87 -15.10
C ARG A 261 -8.96 2.15 -14.82
N LEU A 262 -8.40 1.49 -15.84
CA LEU A 262 -7.07 0.87 -15.77
C LEU A 262 -6.06 1.70 -16.54
N VAL A 263 -4.96 2.04 -15.87
CA VAL A 263 -3.78 2.69 -16.48
C VAL A 263 -2.58 1.78 -16.28
N THR A 264 -1.93 1.38 -17.37
CA THR A 264 -0.71 0.58 -17.31
C THR A 264 0.51 1.41 -17.73
N PHE A 265 1.68 1.09 -17.17
CA PHE A 265 2.91 1.83 -17.38
C PHE A 265 3.98 0.90 -17.99
N PRO A 266 4.30 1.07 -19.28
CA PRO A 266 5.37 0.29 -19.93
C PRO A 266 6.71 0.45 -19.21
N GLY A 267 7.43 -0.64 -18.99
CA GLY A 267 8.72 -0.63 -18.33
C GLY A 267 8.72 -0.39 -16.82
N MET A 268 7.56 -0.11 -16.21
CA MET A 268 7.43 -0.01 -14.75
C MET A 268 7.37 -1.40 -14.12
N GLY A 269 8.15 -1.60 -13.05
CA GLY A 269 8.18 -2.78 -12.19
C GLY A 269 7.23 -2.66 -11.00
N HIS A 270 7.71 -3.14 -9.83
CA HIS A 270 6.97 -3.11 -8.55
C HIS A 270 7.47 -2.01 -7.61
N ASP A 271 7.88 -0.90 -8.13
CA ASP A 271 8.28 0.30 -7.40
C ASP A 271 7.45 1.50 -7.86
N ILE A 272 7.73 2.67 -7.31
CA ILE A 272 7.11 3.95 -7.67
C ILE A 272 8.23 4.85 -8.21
N PRO A 273 8.66 4.67 -9.47
CA PRO A 273 9.81 5.38 -10.01
C PRO A 273 9.53 6.88 -10.12
N GLU A 274 10.47 7.69 -9.64
CA GLU A 274 10.37 9.15 -9.56
C GLU A 274 9.97 9.81 -10.90
N PRO A 275 10.50 9.41 -12.07
CA PRO A 275 10.10 9.99 -13.35
C PRO A 275 8.60 9.85 -13.68
N LEU A 276 7.90 8.91 -13.02
CA LEU A 276 6.45 8.73 -13.19
C LEU A 276 5.61 9.49 -12.16
N TRP A 277 6.20 10.13 -11.15
CA TRP A 277 5.44 10.83 -10.11
C TRP A 277 4.50 11.90 -10.64
N PRO A 278 4.91 12.78 -11.57
CA PRO A 278 3.98 13.76 -12.13
C PRO A 278 2.75 13.08 -12.75
N ARG A 279 2.96 11.99 -13.47
CA ARG A 279 1.88 11.21 -14.09
C ARG A 279 1.00 10.52 -13.04
N PHE A 280 1.60 9.95 -12.00
CA PHE A 280 0.83 9.33 -10.91
C PHE A 280 -0.02 10.36 -10.17
N VAL A 281 0.53 11.52 -9.87
CA VAL A 281 -0.20 12.63 -9.24
C VAL A 281 -1.36 13.08 -10.12
N ASP A 282 -1.16 13.26 -11.43
CA ASP A 282 -2.22 13.64 -12.35
C ASP A 282 -3.35 12.60 -12.40
N GLU A 283 -3.02 11.31 -12.47
CA GLU A 283 -4.01 10.22 -12.47
C GLU A 283 -4.78 10.14 -11.14
N ILE A 284 -4.08 10.31 -10.00
CA ILE A 284 -4.68 10.32 -8.66
C ILE A 284 -5.58 11.54 -8.50
N CYS A 285 -5.13 12.74 -8.87
CA CYS A 285 -5.97 13.95 -8.81
C CYS A 285 -7.22 13.79 -9.68
N GLY A 286 -7.10 13.23 -10.87
CA GLY A 286 -8.25 12.99 -11.75
C GLY A 286 -9.32 12.11 -11.10
N ILE A 287 -8.94 11.01 -10.44
CA ILE A 287 -9.94 10.15 -9.77
C ILE A 287 -10.48 10.78 -8.47
N VAL A 288 -9.69 11.63 -7.81
CA VAL A 288 -10.13 12.44 -6.67
C VAL A 288 -11.23 13.41 -7.12
N ASP A 289 -11.02 14.14 -8.21
CA ASP A 289 -11.98 15.08 -8.77
C ASP A 289 -13.29 14.37 -9.16
N GLU A 290 -13.22 13.20 -9.79
CA GLU A 290 -14.40 12.37 -10.09
C GLU A 290 -15.17 12.01 -8.81
N GLY A 291 -14.46 11.66 -7.74
CA GLY A 291 -15.05 11.33 -6.44
C GLY A 291 -15.74 12.54 -5.79
N GLU A 292 -15.13 13.72 -5.85
CA GLU A 292 -15.72 14.96 -5.32
C GLU A 292 -16.95 15.41 -6.11
N VAL A 293 -16.92 15.32 -7.44
CA VAL A 293 -18.10 15.61 -8.28
C VAL A 293 -19.26 14.68 -7.93
N ARG A 294 -18.97 13.38 -7.76
CA ARG A 294 -20.02 12.40 -7.41
C ARG A 294 -20.59 12.65 -6.03
N ARG A 295 -19.74 13.02 -5.05
CA ARG A 295 -20.17 13.36 -3.69
C ARG A 295 -21.05 14.61 -3.65
N ALA A 296 -20.75 15.62 -4.48
CA ALA A 296 -21.54 16.84 -4.55
C ALA A 296 -22.91 16.62 -5.22
N ALA A 297 -23.07 15.53 -5.99
CA ALA A 297 -24.31 15.18 -6.70
C ALA A 297 -25.21 14.21 -5.88
N ALA A 298 -24.73 13.68 -4.75
CA ALA A 298 -25.46 12.72 -3.89
C ALA A 298 -26.12 13.42 -2.70
#